data_4836ba86c55db5d5afdec8c6b6178006
#
_entry.id   4836ba86c55db5d5afdec8c6b6178006
#
_cell.length_a   1.000
_cell.length_b   1.000
_cell.length_c   1.000
_cell.angle_alpha   90.00
_cell.angle_beta   90.00
_cell.angle_gamma   90.00
#
_symmetry.space_group_name_H-M   'P 1'
#
loop_
_entity.id
_entity.type
_entity.pdbx_description
1 polymer ?
#
loop_
_entity_poly.entity_id
_entity_poly.type
_entity_poly.pdbx_seq_one_letter_code
_entity_poly.pdbx_strand_id
1 'polypeptide(L)'
;MTQIIAYLKFKNNCRAAMNFYQKALGGELEFQTVKGSFFDSPGISEEAGQKIVHSQLVNDHIVLFASEMVVPEQFPNTTFLWINCDSDEKIREIHAGLAEGGKVTAELQTAYWGTTFGAVVDQFGISWYISTLPIKRTN
;
A
#
# COMPACT_ATOMS: atom_id res chain seq x y z
N MET A 1 -5.84 16.89 -14.29
CA MET A 1 -4.57 16.81 -13.54
C MET A 1 -3.93 15.44 -13.74
N THR A 2 -2.66 15.41 -14.11
CA THR A 2 -1.92 14.16 -14.25
C THR A 2 -1.39 13.72 -12.90
N GLN A 3 -1.50 12.43 -12.61
CA GLN A 3 -1.22 11.90 -11.28
C GLN A 3 -0.63 10.49 -11.39
N ILE A 4 0.33 10.19 -10.54
CA ILE A 4 0.88 8.85 -10.43
C ILE A 4 0.31 8.20 -9.17
N ILE A 5 -0.23 7.01 -9.32
CA ILE A 5 -0.84 6.28 -8.21
C ILE A 5 -0.16 4.91 -8.12
N ALA A 6 0.24 4.54 -6.92
CA ALA A 6 0.79 3.20 -6.70
C ALA A 6 -0.31 2.16 -6.91
N TYR A 7 0.00 1.14 -7.68
CA TYR A 7 -0.93 0.06 -7.98
C TYR A 7 -0.31 -1.27 -7.57
N LEU A 8 -0.83 -1.85 -6.51
CA LEU A 8 -0.29 -3.07 -5.92
C LEU A 8 -1.00 -4.29 -6.51
N LYS A 9 -0.23 -5.35 -6.74
CA LYS A 9 -0.78 -6.60 -7.25
C LYS A 9 -0.61 -7.69 -6.20
N PHE A 10 -1.67 -8.42 -5.95
CA PHE A 10 -1.69 -9.52 -5.00
C PHE A 10 -2.24 -10.77 -5.69
N LYS A 11 -1.86 -11.95 -5.19
CA LYS A 11 -2.40 -13.21 -5.73
C LYS A 11 -3.79 -13.50 -5.20
N ASN A 12 -3.95 -13.62 -3.88
CA ASN A 12 -5.21 -14.02 -3.27
C ASN A 12 -5.56 -13.21 -2.02
N ASN A 13 -4.77 -12.19 -1.69
CA ASN A 13 -4.83 -11.54 -0.39
C ASN A 13 -5.03 -10.03 -0.48
N CYS A 14 -5.58 -9.54 -1.58
CA CYS A 14 -5.80 -8.11 -1.78
C CYS A 14 -6.69 -7.51 -0.69
N ARG A 15 -7.81 -8.18 -0.37
CA ARG A 15 -8.74 -7.69 0.65
C ARG A 15 -8.05 -7.57 2.01
N ALA A 16 -7.32 -8.61 2.40
CA ALA A 16 -6.59 -8.60 3.68
C ALA A 16 -5.52 -7.50 3.70
N ALA A 17 -4.79 -7.35 2.60
CA ALA A 17 -3.74 -6.32 2.49
C ALA A 17 -4.33 -4.92 2.58
N MET A 18 -5.39 -4.64 1.83
CA MET A 18 -5.98 -3.30 1.81
C MET A 18 -6.66 -2.94 3.14
N ASN A 19 -7.26 -3.90 3.83
CA ASN A 19 -7.77 -3.68 5.18
C ASN A 19 -6.64 -3.38 6.16
N PHE A 20 -5.53 -4.08 6.02
CA PHE A 20 -4.32 -3.82 6.82
C PHE A 20 -3.79 -2.39 6.59
N TYR A 21 -3.71 -1.95 5.32
CA TYR A 21 -3.27 -0.59 4.99
C TYR A 21 -4.23 0.47 5.49
N GLN A 22 -5.54 0.22 5.42
CA GLN A 22 -6.54 1.14 5.97
C GLN A 22 -6.33 1.33 7.47
N LYS A 23 -6.06 0.25 8.19
CA LYS A 23 -5.80 0.32 9.64
C LYS A 23 -4.55 1.14 9.95
N ALA A 24 -3.49 0.97 9.15
CA ALA A 24 -2.23 1.66 9.37
C ALA A 24 -2.24 3.11 8.91
N LEU A 25 -2.91 3.42 7.79
CA LEU A 25 -2.81 4.71 7.11
C LEU A 25 -4.08 5.55 7.20
N GLY A 26 -5.20 4.94 7.55
CA GLY A 26 -6.50 5.61 7.55
C GLY A 26 -7.06 5.77 6.14
N GLY A 27 -8.25 6.33 6.04
CA GLY A 27 -8.89 6.62 4.79
C GLY A 27 -10.12 5.77 4.51
N GLU A 28 -10.70 5.96 3.34
CA GLU A 28 -11.86 5.22 2.88
C GLU A 28 -11.42 4.12 1.92
N LEU A 29 -11.95 2.92 2.11
CA LEU A 29 -11.58 1.74 1.35
C LEU A 29 -12.77 1.23 0.58
N GLU A 30 -12.59 0.99 -0.73
CA GLU A 30 -13.61 0.42 -1.59
C GLU A 30 -13.04 -0.77 -2.35
N PHE A 31 -13.89 -1.78 -2.57
CA PHE A 31 -13.55 -2.97 -3.35
C PHE A 31 -14.57 -3.19 -4.46
N GLN A 32 -14.08 -3.65 -5.61
CA GLN A 32 -14.91 -4.16 -6.70
C GLN A 32 -14.46 -5.57 -7.02
N THR A 33 -15.42 -6.51 -6.97
CA THR A 33 -15.14 -7.90 -7.32
C THR A 33 -15.41 -8.15 -8.80
N VAL A 34 -14.95 -9.29 -9.29
CA VAL A 34 -15.22 -9.73 -10.68
C VAL A 34 -16.71 -9.78 -10.93
N LYS A 35 -17.48 -10.34 -9.98
CA LYS A 35 -18.93 -10.43 -10.10
C LYS A 35 -19.54 -9.03 -10.18
N GLY A 36 -20.29 -8.77 -11.23
CA GLY A 36 -20.89 -7.46 -11.49
C GLY A 36 -19.97 -6.49 -12.21
N SER A 37 -18.74 -6.89 -12.51
CA SER A 37 -17.80 -6.06 -13.25
C SER A 37 -17.80 -6.39 -14.73
N PHE A 38 -16.97 -5.67 -15.51
CA PHE A 38 -16.75 -5.95 -16.92
C PHE A 38 -16.25 -7.39 -17.17
N PHE A 39 -15.57 -7.98 -16.18
CA PHE A 39 -14.99 -9.31 -16.30
C PHE A 39 -15.92 -10.43 -15.84
N ASP A 40 -17.14 -10.09 -15.44
CA ASP A 40 -18.13 -11.09 -15.07
C ASP A 40 -18.63 -11.85 -16.30
N SER A 41 -18.99 -13.11 -16.12
CA SER A 41 -19.54 -13.93 -17.20
C SER A 41 -20.50 -14.99 -16.67
N PRO A 42 -21.46 -15.42 -17.50
CA PRO A 42 -22.35 -16.53 -17.12
C PRO A 42 -21.52 -17.79 -16.83
N GLY A 43 -21.84 -18.46 -15.71
CA GLY A 43 -21.17 -19.69 -15.35
C GLY A 43 -19.85 -19.52 -14.63
N ILE A 44 -19.44 -18.28 -14.31
CA ILE A 44 -18.24 -18.05 -13.53
C ILE A 44 -18.40 -18.67 -12.14
N SER A 45 -17.33 -19.29 -11.61
CA SER A 45 -17.39 -19.87 -10.27
C SER A 45 -17.52 -18.77 -9.22
N GLU A 46 -18.08 -19.11 -8.05
CA GLU A 46 -18.20 -18.16 -6.97
C GLU A 46 -16.82 -17.66 -6.53
N GLU A 47 -15.84 -18.57 -6.44
CA GLU A 47 -14.47 -18.20 -6.09
C GLU A 47 -13.89 -17.17 -7.05
N ALA A 48 -14.00 -17.40 -8.36
CA ALA A 48 -13.51 -16.47 -9.36
C ALA A 48 -14.28 -15.15 -9.32
N GLY A 49 -15.59 -15.20 -9.05
CA GLY A 49 -16.43 -14.01 -8.96
C GLY A 49 -16.09 -13.11 -7.77
N GLN A 50 -15.49 -13.67 -6.73
CA GLN A 50 -15.09 -12.92 -5.52
C GLN A 50 -13.72 -12.27 -5.62
N LYS A 51 -12.95 -12.56 -6.67
CA LYS A 51 -11.65 -11.93 -6.85
C LYS A 51 -11.79 -10.42 -6.97
N ILE A 52 -10.82 -9.71 -6.41
CA ILE A 52 -10.81 -8.25 -6.45
C ILE A 52 -10.23 -7.78 -7.78
N VAL A 53 -11.04 -7.12 -8.61
CA VAL A 53 -10.57 -6.53 -9.87
C VAL A 53 -10.02 -5.13 -9.64
N HIS A 54 -10.51 -4.45 -8.61
CA HIS A 54 -10.04 -3.12 -8.25
C HIS A 54 -10.35 -2.84 -6.78
N SER A 55 -9.43 -2.20 -6.11
CA SER A 55 -9.67 -1.62 -4.80
C SER A 55 -8.94 -0.29 -4.72
N GLN A 56 -9.43 0.57 -3.86
CA GLN A 56 -8.79 1.86 -3.64
C GLN A 56 -8.90 2.27 -2.18
N LEU A 57 -7.80 2.81 -1.68
CA LEU A 57 -7.74 3.42 -0.35
C LEU A 57 -7.43 4.90 -0.56
N VAL A 58 -8.31 5.77 -0.10
CA VAL A 58 -8.21 7.20 -0.37
C VAL A 58 -8.36 7.99 0.92
N ASN A 59 -7.42 8.91 1.14
CA ASN A 59 -7.57 9.97 2.13
C ASN A 59 -7.01 11.27 1.54
N ASP A 60 -6.87 12.32 2.34
CA ASP A 60 -6.46 13.64 1.85
C ASP A 60 -5.09 13.64 1.17
N HIS A 61 -4.23 12.67 1.50
CA HIS A 61 -2.83 12.66 1.05
C HIS A 61 -2.43 11.37 0.37
N ILE A 62 -3.27 10.34 0.42
CA ILE A 62 -2.93 9.01 -0.07
C ILE A 62 -4.01 8.52 -1.04
N VAL A 63 -3.56 8.03 -2.19
CA VAL A 63 -4.40 7.24 -3.10
C VAL A 63 -3.60 5.99 -3.41
N LEU A 64 -4.15 4.83 -3.06
CA LEU A 64 -3.48 3.55 -3.25
C LEU A 64 -4.47 2.61 -3.91
N PHE A 65 -4.08 2.03 -5.05
CA PHE A 65 -4.89 1.05 -5.76
C PHE A 65 -4.31 -0.35 -5.57
N ALA A 66 -5.13 -1.36 -5.65
CA ALA A 66 -4.68 -2.75 -5.60
C ALA A 66 -5.69 -3.68 -6.26
N SER A 67 -5.21 -4.81 -6.75
CA SER A 67 -6.08 -5.83 -7.32
C SER A 67 -5.45 -7.22 -7.20
N GLU A 68 -6.25 -8.24 -7.57
CA GLU A 68 -5.80 -9.64 -7.66
C GLU A 68 -5.66 -10.11 -9.10
N MET A 69 -5.64 -9.19 -10.07
CA MET A 69 -5.46 -9.55 -11.46
C MET A 69 -4.07 -10.10 -11.71
N VAL A 70 -3.96 -11.10 -12.57
CA VAL A 70 -2.71 -11.81 -12.81
C VAL A 70 -1.63 -10.89 -13.39
N VAL A 71 -0.41 -11.01 -12.84
CA VAL A 71 0.77 -10.27 -13.30
C VAL A 71 1.85 -11.29 -13.65
N PRO A 72 2.60 -11.11 -14.75
CA PRO A 72 3.74 -11.98 -15.04
C PRO A 72 4.75 -11.93 -13.90
N GLU A 73 5.19 -13.11 -13.43
CA GLU A 73 6.11 -13.23 -12.31
C GLU A 73 7.58 -13.03 -12.68
N GLN A 74 7.88 -12.92 -13.97
CA GLN A 74 9.26 -12.84 -14.46
C GLN A 74 9.95 -11.50 -14.21
N PHE A 75 9.23 -10.50 -13.72
CA PHE A 75 9.82 -9.19 -13.45
C PHE A 75 10.06 -9.02 -11.95
N PRO A 76 11.33 -8.86 -11.52
CA PRO A 76 11.61 -8.64 -10.11
C PRO A 76 11.04 -7.30 -9.64
N ASN A 77 10.59 -7.25 -8.39
CA ASN A 77 10.10 -6.02 -7.80
C ASN A 77 11.28 -5.16 -7.37
N THR A 78 11.46 -4.03 -8.04
CA THR A 78 12.51 -3.05 -7.72
C THR A 78 11.94 -1.76 -7.14
N THR A 79 10.64 -1.76 -6.83
CA THR A 79 9.93 -0.56 -6.39
C THR A 79 9.70 -0.59 -4.89
N PHE A 80 10.02 0.52 -4.23
CA PHE A 80 9.66 0.77 -2.83
C PHE A 80 8.62 1.88 -2.82
N LEU A 81 7.70 1.82 -1.89
CA LEU A 81 6.80 2.93 -1.62
C LEU A 81 7.38 3.78 -0.50
N TRP A 82 7.27 5.08 -0.63
CA TRP A 82 7.82 6.03 0.34
C TRP A 82 6.67 6.78 0.99
N ILE A 83 6.61 6.71 2.32
CA ILE A 83 5.66 7.50 3.10
C ILE A 83 6.43 8.60 3.81
N ASN A 84 6.01 9.84 3.59
CA ASN A 84 6.61 10.96 4.27
C ASN A 84 5.65 11.50 5.32
N CYS A 85 6.09 11.54 6.56
CA CYS A 85 5.28 11.98 7.70
C CYS A 85 5.72 13.38 8.13
N ASP A 86 4.82 14.11 8.75
CA ASP A 86 5.08 15.48 9.20
C ASP A 86 5.44 15.57 10.69
N SER A 87 5.48 14.43 11.40
CA SER A 87 5.85 14.42 12.81
C SER A 87 6.50 13.11 13.22
N ASP A 88 7.32 13.15 14.28
CA ASP A 88 7.94 11.95 14.85
C ASP A 88 6.90 11.01 15.46
N GLU A 89 5.82 11.55 15.99
CA GLU A 89 4.75 10.73 16.52
C GLU A 89 4.10 9.90 15.42
N LYS A 90 3.79 10.54 14.29
CA LYS A 90 3.13 9.87 13.17
C LYS A 90 4.04 8.81 12.54
N ILE A 91 5.34 9.11 12.40
CA ILE A 91 6.25 8.14 11.81
C ILE A 91 6.38 6.88 12.68
N ARG A 92 6.41 7.03 14.01
CA ARG A 92 6.48 5.87 14.90
C ARG A 92 5.23 5.02 14.79
N GLU A 93 4.08 5.65 14.72
CA GLU A 93 2.78 4.96 14.58
C GLU A 93 2.71 4.17 13.28
N ILE A 94 3.06 4.79 12.16
CA ILE A 94 2.98 4.14 10.84
C ILE A 94 4.02 3.04 10.72
N HIS A 95 5.25 3.28 11.15
CA HIS A 95 6.31 2.27 11.11
C HIS A 95 5.91 1.02 11.89
N ALA A 96 5.40 1.18 13.11
CA ALA A 96 4.95 0.07 13.92
C ALA A 96 3.76 -0.65 13.28
N GLY A 97 2.80 0.09 12.73
CA GLY A 97 1.62 -0.48 12.10
C GLY A 97 1.96 -1.31 10.86
N LEU A 98 2.83 -0.81 10.00
CA LEU A 98 3.23 -1.54 8.79
C LEU A 98 4.14 -2.72 9.10
N ALA A 99 4.92 -2.65 10.19
CA ALA A 99 5.80 -3.73 10.58
C ALA A 99 5.06 -4.91 11.21
N GLU A 100 3.79 -4.74 11.60
CA GLU A 100 3.02 -5.81 12.24
C GLU A 100 2.89 -7.02 11.30
N GLY A 101 3.40 -8.17 11.74
CA GLY A 101 3.42 -9.39 10.93
C GLY A 101 4.43 -9.39 9.81
N GLY A 102 5.19 -8.33 9.66
CA GLY A 102 6.23 -8.19 8.65
C GLY A 102 7.61 -8.13 9.27
N LYS A 103 8.50 -7.38 8.65
CA LYS A 103 9.90 -7.29 9.06
C LYS A 103 10.38 -5.85 9.04
N VAL A 104 10.99 -5.40 10.13
CA VAL A 104 11.70 -4.13 10.16
C VAL A 104 13.06 -4.32 9.47
N THR A 105 13.26 -3.63 8.35
CA THR A 105 14.51 -3.70 7.60
C THR A 105 15.46 -2.57 7.98
N ALA A 106 14.92 -1.47 8.50
CA ALA A 106 15.70 -0.40 9.11
C ALA A 106 14.90 0.18 10.28
N GLU A 107 15.50 0.13 11.48
CA GLU A 107 14.89 0.76 12.66
C GLU A 107 14.81 2.26 12.46
N LEU A 108 13.83 2.90 13.10
CA LEU A 108 13.72 4.35 13.07
C LEU A 108 14.96 4.99 13.71
N GLN A 109 15.61 5.87 12.96
CA GLN A 109 16.78 6.60 13.40
C GLN A 109 16.60 8.07 13.04
N THR A 110 17.02 8.95 13.94
CA THR A 110 17.02 10.39 13.68
C THR A 110 18.42 10.84 13.35
N ALA A 111 18.61 11.37 12.14
CA ALA A 111 19.87 11.93 11.70
C ALA A 111 20.17 13.22 12.46
N TYR A 112 21.47 13.62 12.50
CA TYR A 112 21.87 14.80 13.24
C TYR A 112 21.20 16.08 12.72
N TRP A 113 20.75 16.10 11.46
CA TRP A 113 20.01 17.24 10.89
C TRP A 113 18.52 17.20 11.19
N GLY A 114 18.02 16.22 11.99
CA GLY A 114 16.66 16.18 12.48
C GLY A 114 15.67 15.32 11.70
N THR A 115 16.07 14.74 10.57
CA THR A 115 15.19 13.85 9.80
C THR A 115 15.18 12.45 10.42
N THR A 116 13.98 11.91 10.66
CA THR A 116 13.81 10.53 11.12
C THR A 116 13.47 9.65 9.94
N PHE A 117 14.02 8.44 9.92
CA PHE A 117 13.92 7.53 8.79
C PHE A 117 13.90 6.08 9.26
N GLY A 118 13.13 5.24 8.57
CA GLY A 118 13.10 3.81 8.79
C GLY A 118 12.55 3.08 7.57
N ALA A 119 12.53 1.76 7.64
CA ALA A 119 12.02 0.94 6.54
C ALA A 119 11.47 -0.37 7.05
N VAL A 120 10.46 -0.88 6.37
CA VAL A 120 9.85 -2.18 6.68
C VAL A 120 9.54 -2.91 5.38
N VAL A 121 9.46 -4.23 5.46
CA VAL A 121 8.75 -5.05 4.47
C VAL A 121 7.53 -5.58 5.19
N ASP A 122 6.35 -5.25 4.69
CA ASP A 122 5.12 -5.64 5.39
C ASP A 122 4.83 -7.14 5.21
N GLN A 123 3.81 -7.63 5.92
CA GLN A 123 3.46 -9.05 5.88
C GLN A 123 3.00 -9.54 4.50
N PHE A 124 2.72 -8.59 3.58
CA PHE A 124 2.30 -8.90 2.22
C PHE A 124 3.44 -8.75 1.21
N GLY A 125 4.66 -8.47 1.68
CA GLY A 125 5.85 -8.40 0.83
C GLY A 125 6.12 -7.05 0.19
N ILE A 126 5.37 -6.01 0.57
CA ILE A 126 5.58 -4.66 0.04
C ILE A 126 6.65 -3.97 0.88
N SER A 127 7.61 -3.34 0.19
CA SER A 127 8.71 -2.61 0.81
C SER A 127 8.34 -1.14 0.97
N TRP A 128 8.52 -0.62 2.17
CA TRP A 128 8.17 0.76 2.53
C TRP A 128 9.38 1.46 3.12
N TYR A 129 9.68 2.67 2.60
CA TYR A 129 10.51 3.65 3.31
C TYR A 129 9.59 4.64 4.00
N ILE A 130 9.96 5.06 5.21
CA ILE A 130 9.13 5.96 6.02
C ILE A 130 10.05 7.02 6.59
N SER A 131 9.72 8.30 6.38
CA SER A 131 10.59 9.39 6.81
C SER A 131 9.81 10.63 7.24
N THR A 132 10.53 11.58 7.84
CA THR A 132 10.04 12.93 8.10
C THR A 132 10.80 13.95 7.24
N LEU A 133 11.31 13.51 6.09
CA LEU A 133 12.11 14.36 5.19
C LEU A 133 11.24 15.51 4.65
N PRO A 134 11.69 16.77 4.78
CA PRO A 134 10.93 17.87 4.20
C PRO A 134 10.88 17.77 2.68
N ILE A 135 9.68 17.93 2.12
CA ILE A 135 9.49 17.91 0.67
C ILE A 135 9.45 19.35 0.19
N LYS A 136 10.35 19.66 -0.75
CA LYS A 136 10.39 20.97 -1.37
C LYS A 136 9.46 20.96 -2.59
N ARG A 137 8.35 21.67 -2.49
CA ARG A 137 7.39 21.76 -3.59
C ARG A 137 7.60 23.06 -4.35
N THR A 138 7.48 22.97 -5.68
CA THR A 138 7.52 24.12 -6.56
C THR A 138 6.15 24.30 -7.19
N ASN A 139 5.71 25.55 -7.32
CA ASN A 139 4.44 25.90 -7.97
C ASN A 139 4.62 26.05 -9.47
#